data_110b8ed6a2ced7fcce0a03d2dce93c83
#
_entry.id   110b8ed6a2ced7fcce0a03d2dce93c83
#
_cell.length_a   1.000
_cell.length_b   1.000
_cell.length_c   1.000
_cell.angle_alpha   90.00
_cell.angle_beta   90.00
_cell.angle_gamma   90.00
#
_symmetry.space_group_name_H-M   'P 1'
#
loop_
_entity.id
_entity.type
_entity.pdbx_description
1 polymer ?
#
loop_
_entity_poly.entity_id
_entity_poly.type
_entity_poly.pdbx_seq_one_letter_code
_entity_poly.pdbx_strand_id
1 'polypeptide(L)'
;MVRHGNPGEWAKVRGTMTSLWPVFLCCTALGACGASLVLGRHPAWFAAGFVAVVVATALFWRKGLRRVESYFKGARGEERVAGILESLPDAWHVFHDFAVGRYHVDHVLVGPTGVYAVETKNWRGRVTVERNEMIVDGVLAD
;
A
#
# COMPACT_ATOMS: atom_id res chain seq x y z
N MET A 1 -16.24 19.01 12.69
CA MET A 1 -16.09 17.59 12.29
C MET A 1 -15.30 16.84 13.37
N VAL A 2 -15.69 15.64 13.71
CA VAL A 2 -14.96 14.74 14.63
C VAL A 2 -14.29 13.66 13.80
N ARG A 3 -12.94 13.55 13.91
CA ARG A 3 -12.12 12.62 13.14
C ARG A 3 -11.83 11.35 13.95
N HIS A 4 -11.91 10.20 13.30
CA HIS A 4 -11.58 8.89 13.85
C HIS A 4 -10.64 8.13 12.90
N GLY A 5 -9.53 7.60 13.40
CA GLY A 5 -8.53 6.87 12.61
C GLY A 5 -7.59 7.76 11.80
N ASN A 6 -6.71 7.13 11.05
CA ASN A 6 -5.71 7.79 10.21
C ASN A 6 -5.90 7.41 8.74
N PRO A 7 -6.01 8.38 7.82
CA PRO A 7 -6.19 8.07 6.40
C PRO A 7 -4.97 7.35 5.82
N GLY A 8 -5.20 6.31 5.05
CA GLY A 8 -4.17 5.55 4.35
C GLY A 8 -3.24 4.71 5.25
N GLU A 9 -3.59 4.48 6.51
CA GLU A 9 -2.76 3.72 7.44
C GLU A 9 -2.55 2.30 6.98
N TRP A 10 -3.62 1.61 6.58
CA TRP A 10 -3.55 0.25 6.05
C TRP A 10 -2.67 0.15 4.80
N ALA A 11 -2.84 1.07 3.85
CA ALA A 11 -2.04 1.11 2.63
C ALA A 11 -0.56 1.34 2.93
N LYS A 12 -0.22 2.23 3.87
CA LYS A 12 1.16 2.48 4.32
C LYS A 12 1.77 1.26 4.99
N VAL A 13 1.04 0.63 5.92
CA VAL A 13 1.51 -0.58 6.62
C VAL A 13 1.76 -1.69 5.60
N ARG A 14 0.84 -1.92 4.68
CA ARG A 14 0.98 -2.95 3.65
C ARG A 14 2.12 -2.66 2.68
N GLY A 15 2.29 -1.40 2.27
CA GLY A 15 3.43 -0.96 1.45
C GLY A 15 4.77 -1.18 2.16
N THR A 16 4.86 -0.81 3.43
CA THR A 16 6.07 -0.99 4.25
C THR A 16 6.40 -2.48 4.45
N MET A 17 5.42 -3.30 4.81
CA MET A 17 5.63 -4.74 4.98
C MET A 17 6.09 -5.40 3.67
N THR A 18 5.51 -5.00 2.54
CA THR A 18 5.92 -5.51 1.22
C THR A 18 7.35 -5.11 0.87
N SER A 19 7.81 -3.92 1.30
CA SER A 19 9.18 -3.45 1.05
C SER A 19 10.23 -4.10 1.96
N LEU A 20 9.86 -4.46 3.20
CA LEU A 20 10.79 -5.03 4.19
C LEU A 20 11.07 -6.52 3.95
N TRP A 21 10.12 -7.28 3.41
CA TRP A 21 10.26 -8.72 3.21
C TRP A 21 11.51 -9.12 2.41
N PRO A 22 11.88 -8.47 1.28
CA PRO A 22 13.10 -8.80 0.56
C PRO A 22 14.38 -8.52 1.35
N VAL A 23 14.38 -7.46 2.17
CA VAL A 23 15.51 -7.13 3.06
C VAL A 23 15.71 -8.24 4.09
N PHE A 24 14.64 -8.72 4.70
CA PHE A 24 14.68 -9.82 5.64
C PHE A 24 15.27 -11.10 5.01
N LEU A 25 14.84 -11.45 3.78
CA LEU A 25 15.40 -12.59 3.04
C LEU A 25 16.89 -12.41 2.75
N CYS A 26 17.33 -11.22 2.34
CA CYS A 26 18.75 -10.95 2.13
C CYS A 26 19.57 -11.11 3.41
N CYS A 27 19.11 -10.57 4.53
CA CYS A 27 19.80 -10.67 5.81
C CYS A 27 19.92 -12.12 6.29
N THR A 28 18.87 -12.93 6.14
CA THR A 28 18.91 -14.35 6.50
C THR A 28 19.86 -15.15 5.61
N ALA A 29 19.89 -14.88 4.31
CA ALA A 29 20.82 -15.51 3.37
C ALA A 29 22.29 -15.13 3.66
N LEU A 30 22.58 -13.86 3.96
CA LEU A 30 23.89 -13.39 4.38
C LEU A 30 24.35 -14.07 5.67
N GLY A 31 23.48 -14.19 6.66
CA GLY A 31 23.75 -14.88 7.92
C GLY A 31 24.07 -16.35 7.70
N ALA A 32 23.29 -17.05 6.87
CA ALA A 32 23.54 -18.47 6.55
C ALA A 32 24.87 -18.68 5.81
N CYS A 33 25.21 -17.80 4.85
CA CYS A 33 26.50 -17.84 4.15
C CYS A 33 27.68 -17.58 5.09
N GLY A 34 27.57 -16.58 5.96
CA GLY A 34 28.59 -16.28 6.97
C GLY A 34 28.82 -17.46 7.92
N ALA A 35 27.76 -18.06 8.44
CA ALA A 35 27.86 -19.23 9.30
C ALA A 35 28.52 -20.43 8.59
N SER A 36 28.22 -20.66 7.31
CA SER A 36 28.81 -21.76 6.54
C SER A 36 30.31 -21.59 6.28
N LEU A 37 30.76 -20.34 6.04
CA LEU A 37 32.17 -20.01 5.90
C LEU A 37 32.95 -20.29 7.19
N VAL A 38 32.40 -19.93 8.36
CA VAL A 38 33.01 -20.18 9.66
C VAL A 38 33.07 -21.68 9.97
N LEU A 39 32.06 -22.45 9.57
CA LEU A 39 32.02 -23.91 9.79
C LEU A 39 32.81 -24.70 8.74
N GLY A 40 33.45 -24.06 7.76
CA GLY A 40 34.30 -24.69 6.76
C GLY A 40 33.63 -25.71 5.84
N ARG A 41 32.29 -25.60 5.67
CA ARG A 41 31.48 -26.53 4.85
C ARG A 41 31.16 -25.96 3.47
N HIS A 42 31.71 -26.61 2.42
CA HIS A 42 31.38 -26.42 1.01
C HIS A 42 31.17 -24.96 0.55
N PRO A 43 32.17 -24.08 0.57
CA PRO A 43 32.03 -22.65 0.30
C PRO A 43 31.47 -22.33 -1.09
N ALA A 44 31.75 -23.20 -2.09
CA ALA A 44 31.27 -22.96 -3.47
C ALA A 44 29.73 -23.07 -3.58
N TRP A 45 29.10 -24.03 -2.93
CA TRP A 45 27.63 -24.18 -2.95
C TRP A 45 26.92 -23.03 -2.24
N PHE A 46 27.51 -22.56 -1.13
CA PHE A 46 26.96 -21.42 -0.39
C PHE A 46 27.13 -20.11 -1.15
N ALA A 47 28.26 -19.91 -1.85
CA ALA A 47 28.47 -18.76 -2.70
C ALA A 47 27.45 -18.73 -3.86
N ALA A 48 27.22 -19.87 -4.52
CA ALA A 48 26.22 -19.98 -5.58
C ALA A 48 24.79 -19.70 -5.06
N GLY A 49 24.44 -20.26 -3.89
CA GLY A 49 23.15 -19.99 -3.24
C GLY A 49 22.96 -18.51 -2.86
N PHE A 50 24.01 -17.88 -2.34
CA PHE A 50 24.00 -16.44 -2.04
C PHE A 50 23.74 -15.60 -3.27
N VAL A 51 24.49 -15.84 -4.36
CA VAL A 51 24.28 -15.12 -5.64
C VAL A 51 22.86 -15.32 -6.14
N ALA A 52 22.31 -16.54 -6.07
CA ALA A 52 20.94 -16.83 -6.49
C ALA A 52 19.91 -16.03 -5.65
N VAL A 53 20.09 -15.94 -4.33
CA VAL A 53 19.20 -15.13 -3.46
C VAL A 53 19.31 -13.65 -3.77
N VAL A 54 20.52 -13.12 -3.97
CA VAL A 54 20.71 -11.70 -4.33
C VAL A 54 20.04 -11.38 -5.67
N VAL A 55 20.22 -12.23 -6.68
CA VAL A 55 19.58 -12.04 -8.00
C VAL A 55 18.06 -12.15 -7.89
N ALA A 56 17.53 -13.15 -7.19
CA ALA A 56 16.09 -13.31 -6.98
C ALA A 56 15.49 -12.08 -6.26
N THR A 57 16.18 -11.57 -5.23
CA THR A 57 15.76 -10.38 -4.49
C THR A 57 15.78 -9.13 -5.37
N ALA A 58 16.82 -8.96 -6.19
CA ALA A 58 16.91 -7.83 -7.14
C ALA A 58 15.77 -7.85 -8.18
N LEU A 59 15.46 -9.04 -8.73
CA LEU A 59 14.36 -9.22 -9.66
C LEU A 59 13.01 -8.98 -9.01
N PHE A 60 12.83 -9.46 -7.78
CA PHE A 60 11.63 -9.21 -6.99
C PHE A 60 11.45 -7.72 -6.70
N TRP A 61 12.52 -7.01 -6.33
CA TRP A 61 12.47 -5.56 -6.08
C TRP A 61 12.12 -4.76 -7.34
N ARG A 62 12.68 -5.10 -8.50
CA ARG A 62 12.30 -4.43 -9.75
C ARG A 62 10.80 -4.49 -10.05
N LYS A 63 10.15 -5.61 -9.73
CA LYS A 63 8.69 -5.80 -9.89
C LYS A 63 7.90 -5.25 -8.68
N GLY A 64 8.43 -5.42 -7.47
CA GLY A 64 7.78 -5.03 -6.21
C GLY A 64 7.73 -3.52 -5.97
N LEU A 65 8.76 -2.77 -6.41
CA LEU A 65 8.82 -1.31 -6.23
C LEU A 65 7.59 -0.59 -6.82
N ARG A 66 7.13 -1.02 -8.00
CA ARG A 66 5.91 -0.45 -8.62
C ARG A 66 4.67 -0.68 -7.75
N ARG A 67 4.58 -1.84 -7.11
CA ARG A 67 3.47 -2.18 -6.21
C ARG A 67 3.55 -1.38 -4.91
N VAL A 68 4.75 -1.25 -4.33
CA VAL A 68 4.99 -0.40 -3.15
C VAL A 68 4.62 1.06 -3.46
N GLU A 69 5.08 1.59 -4.59
CA GLU A 69 4.75 2.94 -5.04
C GLU A 69 3.23 3.14 -5.19
N SER A 70 2.49 2.13 -5.69
CA SER A 70 1.03 2.20 -5.83
C SER A 70 0.33 2.30 -4.47
N TYR A 71 0.79 1.60 -3.43
CA TYR A 71 0.25 1.72 -2.07
C TYR A 71 0.45 3.12 -1.50
N PHE A 72 1.67 3.67 -1.60
CA PHE A 72 1.94 5.03 -1.12
C PHE A 72 1.22 6.10 -1.95
N LYS A 73 1.03 5.87 -3.26
CA LYS A 73 0.22 6.75 -4.10
C LYS A 73 -1.25 6.74 -3.67
N GLY A 74 -1.82 5.55 -3.35
CA GLY A 74 -3.16 5.41 -2.79
C GLY A 74 -3.29 6.18 -1.49
N ALA A 75 -2.43 5.91 -0.52
CA ALA A 75 -2.42 6.58 0.78
C ALA A 75 -2.38 8.11 0.67
N ARG A 76 -1.58 8.67 -0.24
CA ARG A 76 -1.56 10.13 -0.49
C ARG A 76 -2.89 10.65 -1.09
N GLY A 77 -3.60 9.81 -1.84
CA GLY A 77 -4.95 10.13 -2.31
C GLY A 77 -5.94 10.26 -1.17
N GLU A 78 -5.96 9.25 -0.30
CA GLU A 78 -6.80 9.21 0.90
C GLU A 78 -6.51 10.38 1.86
N GLU A 79 -5.23 10.73 2.08
CA GLU A 79 -4.85 11.91 2.87
C GLU A 79 -5.38 13.22 2.31
N ARG A 80 -5.37 13.39 0.97
CA ARG A 80 -5.94 14.58 0.32
C ARG A 80 -7.45 14.66 0.50
N VAL A 81 -8.15 13.53 0.33
CA VAL A 81 -9.60 13.47 0.55
C VAL A 81 -9.91 13.75 2.02
N ALA A 82 -9.15 13.17 2.96
CA ALA A 82 -9.30 13.45 4.39
C ALA A 82 -9.17 14.96 4.68
N GLY A 83 -8.17 15.65 4.10
CA GLY A 83 -8.02 17.10 4.24
C GLY A 83 -9.22 17.90 3.71
N ILE A 84 -9.86 17.43 2.63
CA ILE A 84 -11.11 18.06 2.14
C ILE A 84 -12.25 17.81 3.13
N LEU A 85 -12.36 16.60 3.67
CA LEU A 85 -13.42 16.24 4.62
C LEU A 85 -13.29 16.98 5.95
N GLU A 86 -12.11 17.49 6.30
CA GLU A 86 -11.90 18.35 7.49
C GLU A 86 -12.71 19.65 7.45
N SER A 87 -13.15 20.09 6.27
CA SER A 87 -14.02 21.26 6.13
C SER A 87 -15.50 21.02 6.47
N LEU A 88 -15.89 19.78 6.76
CA LEU A 88 -17.26 19.44 7.15
C LEU A 88 -17.62 20.06 8.51
N PRO A 89 -18.90 20.46 8.72
CA PRO A 89 -19.38 20.98 10.00
C PRO A 89 -19.20 20.00 11.16
N ASP A 90 -19.24 20.52 12.40
CA ASP A 90 -19.02 19.73 13.63
C ASP A 90 -20.03 18.59 13.86
N ALA A 91 -21.19 18.65 13.22
CA ALA A 91 -22.20 17.58 13.25
C ALA A 91 -21.78 16.30 12.49
N TRP A 92 -20.62 16.31 11.81
CA TRP A 92 -20.13 15.17 11.06
C TRP A 92 -19.03 14.43 11.80
N HIS A 93 -19.12 13.09 11.77
CA HIS A 93 -18.07 12.17 12.20
C HIS A 93 -17.47 11.52 10.95
N VAL A 94 -16.15 11.53 10.84
CA VAL A 94 -15.42 10.91 9.74
C VAL A 94 -14.52 9.82 10.29
N PHE A 95 -14.74 8.60 9.83
CA PHE A 95 -13.92 7.44 10.12
C PHE A 95 -13.03 7.14 8.94
N HIS A 96 -11.72 7.11 9.15
CA HIS A 96 -10.75 6.77 8.13
C HIS A 96 -10.31 5.33 8.27
N ASP A 97 -10.04 4.67 7.14
CA ASP A 97 -9.53 3.29 7.06
C ASP A 97 -10.41 2.29 7.84
N PHE A 98 -11.71 2.37 7.59
CA PHE A 98 -12.72 1.65 8.36
C PHE A 98 -12.81 0.19 7.93
N ALA A 99 -12.48 -0.76 8.84
CA ALA A 99 -12.53 -2.19 8.57
C ALA A 99 -13.94 -2.75 8.73
N VAL A 100 -14.45 -3.41 7.69
CA VAL A 100 -15.73 -4.15 7.70
C VAL A 100 -15.44 -5.62 7.38
N GLY A 101 -15.24 -6.44 8.40
CA GLY A 101 -14.82 -7.83 8.23
C GLY A 101 -13.45 -7.93 7.53
N ARG A 102 -13.44 -8.43 6.28
CA ARG A 102 -12.20 -8.53 5.46
C ARG A 102 -12.01 -7.36 4.48
N TYR A 103 -12.96 -6.45 4.42
CA TYR A 103 -12.93 -5.29 3.53
C TYR A 103 -12.53 -4.05 4.30
N HIS A 104 -11.96 -3.08 3.59
CA HIS A 104 -11.69 -1.74 4.09
C HIS A 104 -12.45 -0.73 3.26
N VAL A 105 -12.97 0.31 3.93
CA VAL A 105 -13.56 1.48 3.31
C VAL A 105 -12.68 2.66 3.65
N ASP A 106 -12.21 3.41 2.65
CA ASP A 106 -11.25 4.50 2.84
C ASP A 106 -11.78 5.56 3.82
N HIS A 107 -13.04 5.98 3.65
CA HIS A 107 -13.69 6.88 4.58
C HIS A 107 -15.18 6.53 4.76
N VAL A 108 -15.65 6.57 6.00
CA VAL A 108 -17.07 6.49 6.32
C VAL A 108 -17.48 7.79 7.01
N LEU A 109 -18.48 8.46 6.47
CA LEU A 109 -19.02 9.70 7.00
C LEU A 109 -20.38 9.41 7.66
N VAL A 110 -20.55 9.91 8.86
CA VAL A 110 -21.84 9.84 9.62
C VAL A 110 -22.22 11.26 9.98
N GLY A 111 -23.38 11.70 9.53
CA GLY A 111 -23.83 13.06 9.75
C GLY A 111 -25.36 13.20 9.72
N PRO A 112 -25.87 14.44 9.82
CA PRO A 112 -27.30 14.69 9.93
C PRO A 112 -28.13 14.18 8.74
N THR A 113 -27.53 14.03 7.58
CA THR A 113 -28.19 13.61 6.33
C THR A 113 -28.04 12.11 6.05
N GLY A 114 -27.24 11.38 6.85
CA GLY A 114 -27.08 9.93 6.70
C GLY A 114 -25.66 9.43 6.89
N VAL A 115 -25.44 8.20 6.40
CA VAL A 115 -24.15 7.52 6.40
C VAL A 115 -23.68 7.35 4.97
N TYR A 116 -22.43 7.71 4.70
CA TYR A 116 -21.82 7.66 3.36
C TYR A 116 -20.51 6.88 3.42
N ALA A 117 -20.34 5.95 2.49
CA ALA A 117 -19.05 5.31 2.23
C ALA A 117 -18.38 6.05 1.07
N VAL A 118 -17.13 6.45 1.27
CA VAL A 118 -16.33 7.16 0.27
C VAL A 118 -15.10 6.34 -0.04
N GLU A 119 -14.98 5.94 -1.29
CA GLU A 119 -13.82 5.23 -1.85
C GLU A 119 -12.96 6.22 -2.62
N THR A 120 -11.67 6.25 -2.35
CA THR A 120 -10.72 7.17 -2.96
C THR A 120 -9.96 6.50 -4.09
N LYS A 121 -9.96 7.12 -5.26
CA LYS A 121 -9.14 6.68 -6.39
C LYS A 121 -8.16 7.79 -6.77
N ASN A 122 -6.86 7.50 -6.75
CA ASN A 122 -5.80 8.45 -7.12
C ASN A 122 -5.29 8.13 -8.53
N TRP A 123 -6.17 8.29 -9.52
CA TRP A 123 -5.82 8.09 -10.93
C TRP A 123 -4.94 9.23 -11.46
N ARG A 124 -4.19 8.93 -12.53
CA ARG A 124 -3.55 9.93 -13.38
C ARG A 124 -4.40 10.06 -14.63
N GLY A 125 -4.57 11.29 -15.12
CA GLY A 125 -5.31 11.54 -16.34
C GLY A 125 -6.60 12.34 -16.12
N ARG A 126 -7.33 12.57 -17.22
CA ARG A 126 -8.60 13.27 -17.19
C ARG A 126 -9.72 12.30 -16.82
N VAL A 127 -10.36 12.55 -15.69
CA VAL A 127 -11.53 11.77 -15.26
C VAL A 127 -12.81 12.45 -15.77
N THR A 128 -13.65 11.69 -16.45
CA THR A 128 -15.01 12.09 -16.85
C THR A 128 -16.03 11.08 -16.34
N VAL A 129 -17.25 11.52 -16.10
CA VAL A 129 -18.36 10.65 -15.71
C VAL A 129 -19.40 10.69 -16.82
N GLU A 130 -19.66 9.56 -17.46
CA GLU A 130 -20.66 9.43 -18.50
C GLU A 130 -21.57 8.23 -18.19
N ARG A 131 -22.90 8.44 -18.24
CA ARG A 131 -23.90 7.39 -17.99
C ARG A 131 -23.68 6.60 -16.70
N ASN A 132 -23.24 7.28 -15.63
CA ASN A 132 -22.92 6.69 -14.33
C ASN A 132 -21.67 5.78 -14.32
N GLU A 133 -20.82 5.86 -15.33
CA GLU A 133 -19.55 5.18 -15.45
C GLU A 133 -18.40 6.18 -15.37
N MET A 134 -17.32 5.81 -14.70
CA MET A 134 -16.11 6.63 -14.63
C MET A 134 -15.17 6.26 -15.76
N ILE A 135 -14.72 7.28 -16.51
CA ILE A 135 -13.81 7.14 -17.64
C ILE A 135 -12.53 7.91 -17.34
N VAL A 136 -11.39 7.26 -17.49
CA VAL A 136 -10.06 7.88 -17.32
C VAL A 136 -9.34 7.86 -18.67
N ASP A 137 -9.02 9.04 -19.20
CA ASP A 137 -8.39 9.22 -20.53
C ASP A 137 -9.10 8.44 -21.65
N GLY A 138 -10.45 8.38 -21.61
CA GLY A 138 -11.26 7.70 -22.61
C GLY A 138 -11.40 6.19 -22.42
N VAL A 139 -10.89 5.63 -21.31
CA VAL A 139 -11.00 4.21 -20.97
C VAL A 139 -11.87 4.05 -19.72
N LEU A 140 -12.78 3.07 -19.73
CA LEU A 140 -13.61 2.75 -18.56
C LEU A 140 -12.71 2.39 -17.38
N ALA A 141 -12.96 3.01 -16.23
CA ALA A 141 -12.23 2.72 -15.00
C ALA A 141 -12.93 1.59 -14.24
N ASP A 142 -12.19 0.51 -13.98
CA ASP A 142 -12.60 -0.59 -13.09
C ASP A 142 -12.38 -0.24 -11.60
#